data_0623e97e9ce2affa19993e910ba5943e
#
_entry.id   0623e97e9ce2affa19993e910ba5943e
#
_cell.length_a   1.000
_cell.length_b   1.000
_cell.length_c   1.000
_cell.angle_alpha   90.00
_cell.angle_beta   90.00
_cell.angle_gamma   90.00
#
_symmetry.space_group_name_H-M   'P 1'
#
loop_
_entity.id
_entity.type
_entity.pdbx_description
1 polymer ?
#
loop_
_entity_poly.entity_id
_entity_poly.type
_entity_poly.pdbx_seq_one_letter_code
_entity_poly.pdbx_strand_id
1 'polypeptide(L)'
;MAATIAMKTALSFFYIPISENLHISFGYLLTAIEGAVLGPVAAAVSGGVTDIVKFMINPTGPFFFGYTLTAMMGPFIYGLFFYRQKITLPRIILAKAVVNYGVNVLIGSLWSAMLYSKGYIYYADKSLIKNTSMLPIEIILLYTIFRLVGPYLERRKLIIKQN
;
A
#
# COMPACT_ATOMS: atom_id res chain seq x y z
N MET A 1 15.77 -1.32 -4.47
CA MET A 1 15.02 -0.04 -4.46
C MET A 1 14.63 0.43 -5.86
N ALA A 2 15.55 0.74 -6.78
CA ALA A 2 15.18 1.20 -8.13
C ALA A 2 14.29 0.21 -8.89
N ALA A 3 14.61 -1.06 -8.88
CA ALA A 3 13.79 -2.11 -9.51
C ALA A 3 12.38 -2.21 -8.91
N THR A 4 12.24 -2.08 -7.59
CA THR A 4 10.93 -2.11 -6.94
C THR A 4 10.08 -0.88 -7.25
N ILE A 5 10.72 0.30 -7.36
CA ILE A 5 10.07 1.53 -7.81
C ILE A 5 9.54 1.37 -9.24
N ALA A 6 10.38 0.88 -10.16
CA ALA A 6 9.99 0.64 -11.54
C ALA A 6 8.83 -0.37 -11.64
N MET A 7 8.90 -1.49 -10.91
CA MET A 7 7.84 -2.49 -10.87
C MET A 7 6.53 -1.95 -10.29
N LYS A 8 6.59 -1.18 -9.19
CA LYS A 8 5.40 -0.55 -8.60
C LYS A 8 4.78 0.46 -9.55
N THR A 9 5.60 1.25 -10.24
CA THR A 9 5.14 2.19 -11.24
C THR A 9 4.47 1.47 -12.40
N ALA A 10 5.08 0.43 -12.95
CA ALA A 10 4.50 -0.38 -14.01
C ALA A 10 3.18 -1.03 -13.58
N LEU A 11 3.15 -1.67 -12.40
CA LEU A 11 1.93 -2.29 -11.86
C LEU A 11 0.81 -1.29 -11.53
N SER A 12 1.12 -0.02 -11.35
CA SER A 12 0.07 0.98 -11.11
C SER A 12 -0.82 1.23 -12.32
N PHE A 13 -0.37 0.90 -13.52
CA PHE A 13 -1.17 0.95 -14.75
C PHE A 13 -2.04 -0.29 -14.94
N PHE A 14 -1.73 -1.38 -14.22
CA PHE A 14 -2.54 -2.60 -14.21
C PHE A 14 -3.47 -2.59 -13.01
N TYR A 15 -4.72 -2.31 -13.25
CA TYR A 15 -5.79 -2.39 -12.24
C TYR A 15 -7.01 -3.08 -12.83
N ILE A 16 -7.74 -3.79 -12.00
CA ILE A 16 -9.01 -4.43 -12.39
C ILE A 16 -10.14 -3.51 -11.90
N PRO A 17 -10.85 -2.84 -12.80
CA PRO A 17 -12.01 -2.05 -12.42
C PRO A 17 -13.16 -2.99 -12.05
N ILE A 18 -13.65 -2.89 -10.81
CA ILE A 18 -14.85 -3.62 -10.35
C ILE A 18 -16.08 -2.72 -10.50
N SER A 19 -15.91 -1.42 -10.27
CA SER A 19 -16.95 -0.39 -10.38
C SER A 19 -16.30 0.96 -10.68
N GLU A 20 -17.09 1.96 -11.05
CA GLU A 20 -16.59 3.33 -11.36
C GLU A 20 -15.62 3.91 -10.31
N ASN A 21 -15.78 3.52 -9.04
CA ASN A 21 -14.95 4.00 -7.94
C ASN A 21 -14.17 2.89 -7.22
N LEU A 22 -14.27 1.64 -7.68
CA LEU A 22 -13.66 0.48 -7.05
C LEU A 22 -12.77 -0.25 -8.05
N HIS A 23 -11.47 -0.24 -7.80
CA HIS A 23 -10.49 -0.97 -8.61
C HIS A 23 -9.46 -1.66 -7.72
N ILE A 24 -9.13 -2.89 -8.08
CA ILE A 24 -8.07 -3.65 -7.44
C ILE A 24 -6.74 -3.21 -8.07
N SER A 25 -5.88 -2.63 -7.27
CA SER A 25 -4.51 -2.30 -7.66
C SER A 25 -3.57 -3.32 -7.03
N PHE A 26 -2.61 -3.83 -7.78
CA PHE A 26 -1.64 -4.82 -7.29
C PHE A 26 -0.39 -4.19 -6.66
N GLY A 27 -0.25 -2.88 -6.73
CA GLY A 27 0.92 -2.15 -6.23
C GLY A 27 1.18 -2.35 -4.73
N TYR A 28 0.14 -2.54 -3.92
CA TYR A 28 0.30 -2.75 -2.47
C TYR A 28 1.00 -4.09 -2.14
N LEU A 29 0.90 -5.10 -3.00
CA LEU A 29 1.59 -6.39 -2.82
C LEU A 29 3.11 -6.20 -2.84
N LEU A 30 3.60 -5.48 -3.86
CA LEU A 30 5.03 -5.13 -3.93
C LEU A 30 5.45 -4.22 -2.79
N THR A 31 4.60 -3.29 -2.40
CA THR A 31 4.85 -2.39 -1.26
C THR A 31 5.02 -3.18 0.05
N ALA A 32 4.21 -4.20 0.27
CA ALA A 32 4.30 -5.05 1.46
C ALA A 32 5.57 -5.92 1.45
N ILE A 33 5.92 -6.52 0.29
CA ILE A 33 7.17 -7.27 0.11
C ILE A 33 8.38 -6.35 0.33
N GLU A 34 8.35 -5.17 -0.24
CA GLU A 34 9.42 -4.17 -0.07
C GLU A 34 9.59 -3.77 1.40
N GLY A 35 8.49 -3.53 2.11
CA GLY A 35 8.50 -3.27 3.56
C GLY A 35 9.14 -4.42 4.35
N ALA A 36 8.80 -5.67 4.00
CA ALA A 36 9.36 -6.86 4.66
C ALA A 36 10.87 -7.02 4.40
N VAL A 37 11.35 -6.65 3.22
CA VAL A 37 12.75 -6.85 2.80
C VAL A 37 13.65 -5.68 3.17
N LEU A 38 13.25 -4.46 2.85
CA LEU A 38 14.06 -3.25 3.02
C LEU A 38 13.88 -2.57 4.38
N GLY A 39 12.81 -2.90 5.09
CA GLY A 39 12.44 -2.27 6.34
C GLY A 39 11.66 -0.96 6.18
N PRO A 40 11.18 -0.38 7.32
CA PRO A 40 10.19 0.70 7.29
C PRO A 40 10.70 1.97 6.61
N VAL A 41 11.90 2.42 6.95
CA VAL A 41 12.43 3.70 6.45
C VAL A 41 12.72 3.65 4.95
N ALA A 42 13.43 2.61 4.50
CA ALA A 42 13.77 2.47 3.08
C ALA A 42 12.52 2.25 2.21
N ALA A 43 11.54 1.48 2.70
CA ALA A 43 10.27 1.30 2.02
C ALA A 43 9.44 2.60 1.95
N ALA A 44 9.46 3.42 3.00
CA ALA A 44 8.80 4.72 3.01
C ALA A 44 9.39 5.66 1.96
N VAL A 45 10.71 5.79 1.91
CA VAL A 45 11.41 6.59 0.89
C VAL A 45 11.06 6.11 -0.52
N SER A 46 11.10 4.79 -0.74
CA SER A 46 10.69 4.18 -2.02
C SER A 46 9.23 4.50 -2.37
N GLY A 47 8.33 4.52 -1.37
CA GLY A 47 6.93 4.90 -1.55
C GLY A 47 6.77 6.34 -2.05
N GLY A 48 7.46 7.28 -1.41
CA GLY A 48 7.46 8.69 -1.81
C GLY A 48 8.03 8.90 -3.21
N VAL A 49 9.17 8.29 -3.51
CA VAL A 49 9.77 8.36 -4.86
C VAL A 49 8.83 7.76 -5.91
N THR A 50 8.20 6.63 -5.61
CA THR A 50 7.22 5.99 -6.52
C THR A 50 6.03 6.92 -6.81
N ASP A 51 5.53 7.62 -5.81
CA ASP A 51 4.41 8.56 -5.97
C ASP A 51 4.77 9.73 -6.88
N ILE A 52 5.93 10.34 -6.65
CA ILE A 52 6.43 11.43 -7.50
C ILE A 52 6.64 10.96 -8.94
N VAL A 53 7.27 9.80 -9.15
CA VAL A 53 7.49 9.24 -10.49
C VAL A 53 6.15 8.96 -11.20
N LYS A 54 5.17 8.38 -10.49
CA LYS A 54 3.82 8.16 -11.05
C LYS A 54 3.16 9.47 -11.46
N PHE A 55 3.26 10.48 -10.62
CA PHE A 55 2.70 11.79 -10.91
C PHE A 55 3.36 12.44 -12.15
N MET A 56 4.66 12.29 -12.31
CA MET A 56 5.38 12.78 -13.49
C MET A 56 4.97 12.08 -14.78
N ILE A 57 4.67 10.77 -14.71
CA ILE A 57 4.28 9.97 -15.88
C ILE A 57 2.79 10.19 -16.24
N ASN A 58 1.92 10.26 -15.23
CA ASN A 58 0.47 10.39 -15.43
C ASN A 58 -0.14 11.31 -14.35
N PRO A 59 -0.10 12.62 -14.53
CA PRO A 59 -0.68 13.58 -13.60
C PRO A 59 -2.21 13.46 -13.58
N THR A 60 -2.76 12.95 -12.46
CA THR A 60 -4.21 12.76 -12.27
C THR A 60 -4.87 13.89 -11.48
N GLY A 61 -4.32 15.09 -11.54
CA GLY A 61 -4.82 16.27 -10.82
C GLY A 61 -3.70 17.21 -10.36
N PRO A 62 -3.95 18.18 -9.47
CA PRO A 62 -2.91 19.02 -8.91
C PRO A 62 -1.99 18.20 -8.00
N PHE A 63 -0.69 18.45 -8.07
CA PHE A 63 0.27 17.84 -7.15
C PHE A 63 -0.02 18.32 -5.73
N PHE A 64 -0.18 17.37 -4.80
CA PHE A 64 -0.40 17.67 -3.41
C PHE A 64 0.50 16.79 -2.53
N PHE A 65 1.38 17.42 -1.79
CA PHE A 65 2.38 16.74 -0.96
C PHE A 65 1.78 15.79 0.09
N GLY A 66 0.54 16.03 0.53
CA GLY A 66 -0.18 15.16 1.44
C GLY A 66 -0.37 13.73 0.89
N TYR A 67 -0.61 13.58 -0.42
CA TYR A 67 -0.71 12.25 -1.03
C TYR A 67 0.65 11.53 -1.06
N THR A 68 1.72 12.26 -1.29
CA THR A 68 3.09 11.71 -1.21
C THR A 68 3.39 11.23 0.20
N LEU A 69 3.00 11.99 1.23
CA LEU A 69 3.14 11.56 2.62
C LEU A 69 2.35 10.28 2.90
N THR A 70 1.12 10.19 2.42
CA THR A 70 0.30 8.96 2.50
C THR A 70 0.96 7.78 1.79
N ALA A 71 1.57 8.01 0.62
CA ALA A 71 2.30 7.00 -0.14
C ALA A 71 3.57 6.50 0.58
N MET A 72 4.14 7.30 1.48
CA MET A 72 5.25 6.89 2.35
C MET A 72 4.76 6.11 3.58
N MET A 73 3.61 6.47 4.14
CA MET A 73 3.09 5.86 5.38
C MET A 73 2.71 4.39 5.20
N GLY A 74 2.09 4.02 4.08
CA GLY A 74 1.72 2.63 3.79
C GLY A 74 2.91 1.68 3.83
N PRO A 75 3.95 1.89 3.02
CA PRO A 75 5.19 1.10 3.04
C PRO A 75 5.88 1.10 4.41
N PHE A 76 5.88 2.24 5.11
CA PHE A 76 6.43 2.35 6.46
C PHE A 76 5.75 1.40 7.44
N ILE A 77 4.42 1.40 7.45
CA ILE A 77 3.61 0.52 8.31
C ILE A 77 3.87 -0.95 7.96
N TYR A 78 3.86 -1.32 6.68
CA TYR A 78 4.20 -2.69 6.29
C TYR A 78 5.61 -3.08 6.73
N GLY A 79 6.58 -2.17 6.66
CA GLY A 79 7.91 -2.39 7.18
C GLY A 79 7.94 -2.65 8.69
N LEU A 80 7.18 -1.88 9.48
CA LEU A 80 7.07 -2.09 10.94
C LEU A 80 6.48 -3.47 11.28
N PHE A 81 5.48 -3.92 10.52
CA PHE A 81 4.80 -5.19 10.80
C PHE A 81 5.55 -6.41 10.28
N PHE A 82 6.29 -6.29 9.17
CA PHE A 82 6.86 -7.45 8.46
C PHE A 82 8.39 -7.53 8.51
N TYR A 83 9.09 -6.41 8.67
CA TYR A 83 10.55 -6.41 8.68
C TYR A 83 11.11 -7.17 9.89
N ARG A 84 11.93 -8.17 9.59
CA ARG A 84 12.53 -9.05 10.61
C ARG A 84 11.51 -9.67 11.58
N GLN A 85 10.31 -9.96 11.08
CA GLN A 85 9.24 -10.56 11.86
C GLN A 85 8.63 -11.76 11.11
N LYS A 86 8.05 -12.70 11.88
CA LYS A 86 7.27 -13.79 11.27
C LYS A 86 6.00 -13.21 10.65
N ILE A 87 5.77 -13.51 9.38
CA ILE A 87 4.60 -13.04 8.63
C ILE A 87 3.44 -14.01 8.87
N THR A 88 2.64 -13.72 9.88
CA THR A 88 1.47 -14.52 10.24
C THR A 88 0.18 -13.86 9.73
N LEU A 89 -0.87 -14.67 9.53
CA LEU A 89 -2.17 -14.15 9.08
C LEU A 89 -2.71 -13.00 9.96
N PRO A 90 -2.74 -13.08 11.31
CA PRO A 90 -3.22 -11.99 12.13
C PRO A 90 -2.38 -10.72 11.96
N ARG A 91 -1.07 -10.85 11.73
CA ARG A 91 -0.19 -9.71 11.49
C ARG A 91 -0.46 -9.05 10.13
N ILE A 92 -0.78 -9.84 9.10
CA ILE A 92 -1.21 -9.34 7.79
C ILE A 92 -2.53 -8.57 7.94
N ILE A 93 -3.50 -9.13 8.66
CA ILE A 93 -4.80 -8.49 8.92
C ILE A 93 -4.60 -7.15 9.63
N LEU A 94 -3.81 -7.12 10.71
CA LEU A 94 -3.54 -5.90 11.45
C LEU A 94 -2.83 -4.85 10.61
N ALA A 95 -1.76 -5.22 9.90
CA ALA A 95 -1.03 -4.30 9.03
C ALA A 95 -1.95 -3.70 7.96
N LYS A 96 -2.76 -4.53 7.33
CA LYS A 96 -3.70 -4.10 6.30
C LYS A 96 -4.81 -3.23 6.85
N ALA A 97 -5.36 -3.57 8.01
CA ALA A 97 -6.37 -2.75 8.70
C ALA A 97 -5.82 -1.36 9.06
N VAL A 98 -4.62 -1.30 9.62
CA VAL A 98 -3.97 -0.02 9.96
C VAL A 98 -3.74 0.83 8.70
N VAL A 99 -3.27 0.25 7.61
CA VAL A 99 -3.08 0.98 6.35
C VAL A 99 -4.42 1.42 5.76
N ASN A 100 -5.41 0.54 5.68
CA ASN A 100 -6.70 0.87 5.07
C ASN A 100 -7.48 1.91 5.88
N TYR A 101 -7.61 1.73 7.18
CA TYR A 101 -8.39 2.64 8.01
C TYR A 101 -7.58 3.85 8.49
N GLY A 102 -6.35 3.66 8.95
CA GLY A 102 -5.51 4.74 9.45
C GLY A 102 -5.01 5.67 8.34
N VAL A 103 -4.46 5.10 7.27
CA VAL A 103 -3.84 5.91 6.20
C VAL A 103 -4.87 6.28 5.14
N ASN A 104 -5.58 5.31 4.55
CA ASN A 104 -6.46 5.59 3.41
C ASN A 104 -7.77 6.26 3.83
N VAL A 105 -8.44 5.79 4.91
CA VAL A 105 -9.72 6.37 5.33
C VAL A 105 -9.49 7.66 6.09
N LEU A 106 -8.72 7.67 7.17
CA LEU A 106 -8.58 8.88 7.98
C LEU A 106 -7.78 9.97 7.26
N ILE A 107 -6.53 9.66 6.89
CA ILE A 107 -5.62 10.67 6.32
C ILE A 107 -5.96 10.97 4.86
N GLY A 108 -6.24 9.96 4.04
CA GLY A 108 -6.60 10.14 2.63
C GLY A 108 -7.88 10.95 2.44
N SER A 109 -8.89 10.76 3.31
CA SER A 109 -10.12 11.56 3.28
C SER A 109 -9.89 13.01 3.72
N LEU A 110 -8.95 13.23 4.66
CA LEU A 110 -8.57 14.58 5.08
C LEU A 110 -7.99 15.38 3.91
N TRP A 111 -7.06 14.78 3.16
CA TRP A 111 -6.48 15.42 1.98
C TRP A 111 -7.53 15.68 0.89
N SER A 112 -8.42 14.72 0.66
CA SER A 112 -9.50 14.89 -0.30
C SER A 112 -10.46 16.00 0.11
N ALA A 113 -10.76 16.16 1.39
CA ALA A 113 -11.59 17.25 1.90
C ALA A 113 -10.92 18.61 1.77
N MET A 114 -9.59 18.68 1.91
CA MET A 114 -8.83 19.91 1.73
C MET A 114 -8.71 20.35 0.26
N LEU A 115 -8.67 19.40 -0.67
CA LEU A 115 -8.47 19.67 -2.10
C LEU A 115 -9.77 19.87 -2.86
N TYR A 116 -10.83 19.22 -2.42
CA TYR A 116 -12.12 19.22 -3.12
C TYR A 116 -13.22 19.83 -2.24
N SER A 117 -14.21 20.40 -2.86
CA SER A 117 -15.26 21.19 -2.22
C SER A 117 -16.28 20.43 -1.35
N LYS A 118 -16.16 19.10 -1.25
CA LYS A 118 -17.05 18.28 -0.41
C LYS A 118 -16.45 18.04 0.97
N GLY A 119 -17.31 17.92 1.99
CA GLY A 119 -16.89 17.77 3.39
C GLY A 119 -16.13 16.45 3.67
N TYR A 120 -15.37 16.43 4.78
CA TYR A 120 -14.59 15.26 5.22
C TYR A 120 -15.43 13.99 5.33
N ILE A 121 -16.62 14.06 5.90
CA ILE A 121 -17.51 12.92 6.13
C ILE A 121 -17.86 12.23 4.81
N TYR A 122 -18.12 12.98 3.74
CA TYR A 122 -18.42 12.42 2.42
C TYR A 122 -17.29 11.55 1.86
N TYR A 123 -16.05 12.03 1.99
CA TYR A 123 -14.89 11.28 1.53
C TYR A 123 -14.55 10.11 2.45
N ALA A 124 -14.72 10.28 3.76
CA ALA A 124 -14.51 9.24 4.75
C ALA A 124 -15.46 8.06 4.55
N ASP A 125 -16.76 8.32 4.37
CA ASP A 125 -17.77 7.27 4.12
C ASP A 125 -17.47 6.49 2.83
N LYS A 126 -17.18 7.22 1.74
CA LYS A 126 -16.85 6.61 0.45
C LYS A 126 -15.57 5.76 0.53
N SER A 127 -14.55 6.27 1.22
CA SER A 127 -13.29 5.57 1.46
C SER A 127 -13.49 4.37 2.39
N LEU A 128 -14.32 4.50 3.43
CA LEU A 128 -14.62 3.42 4.37
C LEU A 128 -15.30 2.24 3.66
N ILE A 129 -16.34 2.50 2.89
CA ILE A 129 -17.06 1.47 2.13
C ILE A 129 -16.11 0.76 1.16
N LYS A 130 -15.30 1.52 0.41
CA LYS A 130 -14.32 0.98 -0.52
C LYS A 130 -13.30 0.09 0.20
N ASN A 131 -12.64 0.60 1.23
CA ASN A 131 -11.58 -0.12 1.94
C ASN A 131 -12.11 -1.35 2.68
N THR A 132 -13.31 -1.28 3.26
CA THR A 132 -13.95 -2.41 3.95
C THR A 132 -14.32 -3.52 2.96
N SER A 133 -14.90 -3.17 1.81
CA SER A 133 -15.27 -4.14 0.77
C SER A 133 -14.05 -4.81 0.15
N MET A 134 -12.93 -4.09 0.00
CA MET A 134 -11.69 -4.59 -0.58
C MET A 134 -10.83 -5.37 0.41
N LEU A 135 -10.97 -5.12 1.69
CA LEU A 135 -10.09 -5.66 2.75
C LEU A 135 -9.98 -7.19 2.72
N PRO A 136 -11.05 -7.99 2.63
CA PRO A 136 -10.95 -9.44 2.59
C PRO A 136 -10.19 -9.94 1.36
N ILE A 137 -10.44 -9.34 0.21
CA ILE A 137 -9.76 -9.69 -1.06
C ILE A 137 -8.27 -9.37 -0.94
N GLU A 138 -7.95 -8.21 -0.44
CA GLU A 138 -6.58 -7.74 -0.28
C GLU A 138 -5.78 -8.58 0.74
N ILE A 139 -6.41 -9.04 1.83
CA ILE A 139 -5.80 -9.93 2.81
C ILE A 139 -5.49 -11.29 2.19
N ILE A 140 -6.44 -11.87 1.45
CA ILE A 140 -6.25 -13.16 0.78
C ILE A 140 -5.10 -13.08 -0.24
N LEU A 141 -5.08 -12.04 -1.07
CA LEU A 141 -4.03 -11.82 -2.05
C LEU A 141 -2.66 -11.64 -1.37
N LEU A 142 -2.60 -10.83 -0.30
CA LEU A 142 -1.36 -10.58 0.42
C LEU A 142 -0.85 -11.84 1.14
N TYR A 143 -1.73 -12.62 1.74
CA TYR A 143 -1.38 -13.90 2.34
C TYR A 143 -0.86 -14.89 1.30
N THR A 144 -1.54 -14.99 0.16
CA THR A 144 -1.15 -15.87 -0.95
C THR A 144 0.22 -15.50 -1.50
N ILE A 145 0.48 -14.20 -1.75
CA ILE A 145 1.77 -13.76 -2.29
C ILE A 145 2.91 -14.04 -1.30
N PHE A 146 2.72 -13.79 -0.01
CA PHE A 146 3.73 -14.12 1.00
C PHE A 146 3.95 -15.63 1.13
N ARG A 147 2.95 -16.45 0.91
CA ARG A 147 3.08 -17.89 0.92
C ARG A 147 3.84 -18.42 -0.30
N LEU A 148 3.68 -17.79 -1.46
CA LEU A 148 4.38 -18.14 -2.69
C LEU A 148 5.82 -17.61 -2.72
N VAL A 149 6.02 -16.35 -2.35
CA VAL A 149 7.31 -15.67 -2.45
C VAL A 149 8.15 -15.85 -1.18
N GLY A 150 7.51 -16.09 -0.03
CA GLY A 150 8.16 -16.25 1.28
C GLY A 150 9.31 -17.25 1.27
N PRO A 151 9.13 -18.50 0.82
CA PRO A 151 10.21 -19.50 0.78
C PRO A 151 11.42 -19.05 -0.06
N TYR A 152 11.18 -18.31 -1.14
CA TYR A 152 12.25 -17.74 -1.96
C TYR A 152 13.01 -16.64 -1.21
N LEU A 153 12.29 -15.74 -0.54
CA LEU A 153 12.90 -14.65 0.25
C LEU A 153 13.67 -15.20 1.45
N GLU A 154 13.18 -16.26 2.08
CA GLU A 154 13.89 -16.96 3.16
C GLU A 154 15.22 -17.57 2.69
N ARG A 155 15.21 -18.27 1.55
CA ARG A 155 16.42 -18.84 0.95
C ARG A 155 17.49 -17.78 0.65
N ARG A 156 17.06 -16.58 0.30
CA ARG A 156 17.94 -15.42 0.07
C ARG A 156 18.28 -14.66 1.36
N LYS A 157 17.82 -15.13 2.52
CA LYS A 157 18.01 -14.48 3.84
C LYS A 157 17.48 -13.03 3.88
N LEU A 158 16.50 -12.71 3.05
CA LEU A 158 15.89 -11.39 2.99
C LEU A 158 14.81 -11.18 4.05
N ILE A 159 14.18 -12.27 4.48
CA ILE A 159 13.22 -12.30 5.58
C ILE A 159 13.56 -13.42 6.56
N ILE A 160 12.97 -13.35 7.77
CA ILE A 160 13.15 -14.39 8.79
C ILE A 160 12.38 -15.67 8.39
N LYS A 161 12.93 -16.82 8.77
CA LYS A 161 12.29 -18.13 8.56
C LYS A 161 10.89 -18.15 9.19
N GLN A 162 9.89 -18.58 8.41
CA GLN A 162 8.48 -18.50 8.80
C GLN A 162 7.99 -19.72 9.61
N ASN A 163 8.82 -20.77 9.72
CA ASN A 163 8.54 -21.97 10.54
C ASN A 163 8.68 -21.69 12.03
#